data_3f7fbfc07f092482a7dfc56fccf41193
#
_entry.id   3f7fbfc07f092482a7dfc56fccf41193
#
_cell.length_a   1.000
_cell.length_b   1.000
_cell.length_c   1.000
_cell.angle_alpha   90.00
_cell.angle_beta   90.00
_cell.angle_gamma   90.00
#
_symmetry.space_group_name_H-M   'P 1'
#
loop_
_entity.id
_entity.type
_entity.pdbx_description
1 polymer ?
#
loop_
_entity_poly.entity_id
_entity_poly.type
_entity_poly.pdbx_seq_one_letter_code
_entity_poly.pdbx_strand_id
1 'polypeptide(L)'
;DRGYMVIKDAQGNLYLSAHQHSWQYTLGADGKSITATCVNTTNCPNIDGGSVTIKAPEENTLIYDGSNKKAILENKLLTGEKDPTISYTVGNGQGATLPDGSYPTNVGAYTASITVGGVTASVTYEIQKADPAAKNFVFTAPGSLTYDGMAKTADIKTATNITGMGDVMVKYYQGETEVQPMNAGEYKVKISVAYGSNFNAASDLTDENWAFRITPIITEPTVELSGNTTYTYTGERITPDVTVTIDGR
;
A
#
# COMPACT_ATOMS: atom_id res chain seq x y z
N ASP A 1 1.06 -11.48 41.03
CA ASP A 1 1.88 -11.71 42.24
C ASP A 1 0.99 -12.03 43.43
N ARG A 2 1.20 -13.18 44.02
CA ARG A 2 0.56 -13.53 45.29
C ARG A 2 1.42 -12.97 46.41
N GLY A 3 1.08 -11.74 46.85
CA GLY A 3 1.67 -11.22 48.07
C GLY A 3 1.26 -12.07 49.25
N TYR A 4 2.18 -12.46 50.09
CA TYR A 4 1.91 -13.10 51.38
C TYR A 4 2.07 -12.06 52.48
N MET A 5 1.08 -12.04 53.39
CA MET A 5 1.15 -11.26 54.60
C MET A 5 1.46 -12.15 55.79
N VAL A 6 2.26 -11.67 56.71
CA VAL A 6 2.40 -12.29 58.03
C VAL A 6 1.30 -11.74 58.91
N ILE A 7 0.32 -12.58 59.27
CA ILE A 7 -0.71 -12.26 60.26
C ILE A 7 -0.40 -12.95 61.55
N LYS A 8 -0.80 -12.34 62.67
CA LYS A 8 -0.61 -12.85 64.02
C LYS A 8 -1.97 -13.19 64.60
N ASP A 9 -2.13 -14.44 65.10
CA ASP A 9 -3.37 -14.83 65.77
C ASP A 9 -3.44 -14.28 67.22
N ALA A 10 -4.57 -14.51 67.86
CA ALA A 10 -4.77 -14.08 69.26
C ALA A 10 -3.78 -14.71 70.25
N GLN A 11 -3.15 -15.83 69.91
CA GLN A 11 -2.16 -16.55 70.69
C GLN A 11 -0.72 -16.11 70.33
N GLY A 12 -0.54 -15.22 69.35
CA GLY A 12 0.77 -14.72 68.98
C GLY A 12 1.48 -15.52 67.90
N ASN A 13 0.86 -16.56 67.33
CA ASN A 13 1.43 -17.34 66.23
C ASN A 13 1.42 -16.54 64.92
N LEU A 14 2.44 -16.70 64.12
CA LEU A 14 2.59 -16.05 62.82
C LEU A 14 2.14 -16.98 61.69
N TYR A 15 1.27 -16.51 60.83
CA TYR A 15 0.78 -17.22 59.63
C TYR A 15 1.06 -16.41 58.38
N LEU A 16 1.36 -17.10 57.28
CA LEU A 16 1.37 -16.51 55.96
C LEU A 16 -0.05 -16.54 55.37
N SER A 17 -0.67 -15.41 55.17
CA SER A 17 -1.98 -15.30 54.51
C SER A 17 -1.78 -14.77 53.11
N ALA A 18 -2.38 -15.40 52.12
CA ALA A 18 -2.41 -14.88 50.74
C ALA A 18 -3.27 -13.63 50.75
N HIS A 19 -2.69 -12.50 50.34
CA HIS A 19 -3.42 -11.27 50.10
C HIS A 19 -4.14 -11.35 48.76
N GLN A 20 -5.44 -11.08 48.75
CA GLN A 20 -6.17 -10.90 47.50
C GLN A 20 -6.33 -9.43 47.20
N HIS A 21 -5.79 -9.01 46.07
CA HIS A 21 -6.00 -7.67 45.57
C HIS A 21 -7.43 -7.49 45.05
N SER A 22 -8.03 -6.34 45.36
CA SER A 22 -9.27 -5.88 44.75
C SER A 22 -8.95 -4.62 43.95
N TRP A 23 -8.91 -4.77 42.64
CA TRP A 23 -8.44 -3.70 41.75
C TRP A 23 -9.58 -2.76 41.40
N GLN A 24 -9.34 -1.47 41.53
CA GLN A 24 -10.12 -0.39 40.95
C GLN A 24 -9.36 0.18 39.77
N TYR A 25 -10.08 0.36 38.65
CA TYR A 25 -9.50 0.91 37.43
C TYR A 25 -9.98 2.35 37.25
N THR A 26 -9.07 3.24 36.87
CA THR A 26 -9.36 4.66 36.64
C THR A 26 -8.79 5.11 35.31
N LEU A 27 -9.54 5.96 34.59
CA LEU A 27 -9.09 6.58 33.36
C LEU A 27 -8.10 7.70 33.70
N GLY A 28 -6.95 7.73 33.04
CA GLY A 28 -6.00 8.84 33.13
C GLY A 28 -6.59 10.13 32.57
N ALA A 29 -6.09 11.27 33.04
CA ALA A 29 -6.56 12.59 32.63
C ALA A 29 -6.40 12.86 31.12
N ASP A 30 -5.48 12.17 30.46
CA ASP A 30 -5.24 12.23 29.01
C ASP A 30 -6.26 11.41 28.18
N GLY A 31 -7.12 10.63 28.84
CA GLY A 31 -8.07 9.71 28.20
C GLY A 31 -7.44 8.51 27.51
N LYS A 32 -6.12 8.33 27.63
CA LYS A 32 -5.35 7.33 26.88
C LYS A 32 -4.76 6.23 27.76
N SER A 33 -4.84 6.36 29.07
CA SER A 33 -4.28 5.40 30.02
C SER A 33 -5.32 4.90 31.01
N ILE A 34 -5.14 3.65 31.44
CA ILE A 34 -5.93 3.04 32.52
C ILE A 34 -4.96 2.63 33.62
N THR A 35 -5.19 3.12 34.84
CA THR A 35 -4.40 2.80 36.03
C THR A 35 -5.20 1.89 36.95
N ALA A 36 -4.55 0.86 37.47
CA ALA A 36 -5.11 -0.04 38.47
C ALA A 36 -4.56 0.30 39.85
N THR A 37 -5.45 0.44 40.82
CA THR A 37 -5.10 0.66 42.22
C THR A 37 -5.83 -0.35 43.10
N CYS A 38 -5.12 -0.97 44.04
CA CYS A 38 -5.76 -1.88 44.97
C CYS A 38 -6.57 -1.09 46.00
N VAL A 39 -7.87 -1.36 46.09
CA VAL A 39 -8.76 -0.71 47.08
C VAL A 39 -8.74 -1.40 48.43
N ASN A 40 -8.16 -2.60 48.53
CA ASN A 40 -7.95 -3.27 49.81
C ASN A 40 -6.68 -2.72 50.47
N THR A 41 -6.77 -1.49 51.00
CA THR A 41 -5.63 -0.76 51.54
C THR A 41 -5.17 -1.27 52.89
N THR A 42 -5.99 -2.04 53.59
CA THR A 42 -5.63 -2.66 54.86
C THR A 42 -4.74 -3.88 54.59
N ASN A 43 -3.45 -3.75 54.88
CA ASN A 43 -2.45 -4.79 54.68
C ASN A 43 -2.18 -5.17 53.20
N CYS A 44 -2.41 -4.28 52.25
CA CYS A 44 -1.99 -4.52 50.88
C CYS A 44 -0.50 -4.19 50.71
N PRO A 45 0.35 -5.15 50.40
CA PRO A 45 1.80 -4.91 50.27
C PRO A 45 2.15 -4.15 48.98
N ASN A 46 1.27 -4.14 48.00
CA ASN A 46 1.45 -3.44 46.75
C ASN A 46 0.09 -2.84 46.26
N ILE A 47 -0.10 -1.57 46.51
CA ILE A 47 -1.31 -0.83 46.14
C ILE A 47 -1.29 -0.35 44.68
N ASP A 48 -0.12 -0.35 44.05
CA ASP A 48 0.04 0.06 42.65
C ASP A 48 -0.10 -1.16 41.72
N GLY A 49 -1.18 -1.20 40.98
CA GLY A 49 -1.48 -2.21 39.99
C GLY A 49 -0.93 -1.89 38.59
N GLY A 50 -0.12 -0.85 38.48
CA GLY A 50 0.43 -0.39 37.21
C GLY A 50 -0.55 0.36 36.34
N SER A 51 -0.12 0.70 35.16
CA SER A 51 -0.94 1.37 34.15
C SER A 51 -0.68 0.81 32.76
N VAL A 52 -1.68 0.87 31.89
CA VAL A 52 -1.54 0.59 30.45
C VAL A 52 -1.96 1.83 29.67
N THR A 53 -1.18 2.20 28.67
CA THR A 53 -1.43 3.36 27.83
C THR A 53 -1.59 2.93 26.39
N ILE A 54 -2.63 3.43 25.70
CA ILE A 54 -2.83 3.23 24.27
C ILE A 54 -2.27 4.44 23.50
N LYS A 55 -1.46 4.18 22.48
CA LYS A 55 -0.89 5.19 21.59
C LYS A 55 -1.26 4.94 20.13
N ALA A 56 -1.40 6.02 19.38
CA ALA A 56 -1.51 5.96 17.93
C ALA A 56 -0.22 5.36 17.32
N PRO A 57 -0.29 4.82 16.10
CA PRO A 57 0.92 4.53 15.34
C PRO A 57 1.80 5.77 15.17
N GLU A 58 3.08 5.58 14.90
CA GLU A 58 4.00 6.69 14.61
C GLU A 58 3.50 7.54 13.42
N GLU A 59 3.55 8.86 13.56
CA GLU A 59 2.98 9.80 12.58
C GLU A 59 3.52 9.58 11.15
N ASN A 60 4.81 9.31 11.02
CA ASN A 60 5.46 9.02 9.73
C ASN A 60 4.98 7.72 9.07
N THR A 61 4.26 6.87 9.78
CA THR A 61 3.67 5.62 9.25
C THR A 61 2.21 5.79 8.84
N LEU A 62 1.59 6.95 9.09
CA LEU A 62 0.16 7.21 8.85
C LEU A 62 -0.17 7.61 7.40
N ILE A 63 0.73 7.39 6.46
CA ILE A 63 0.43 7.46 5.03
C ILE A 63 0.03 6.07 4.55
N TYR A 64 -0.96 5.99 3.67
CA TYR A 64 -1.41 4.74 3.08
C TYR A 64 -0.28 4.03 2.32
N ASP A 65 -0.06 2.77 2.63
CA ASP A 65 0.92 1.89 1.98
C ASP A 65 0.42 0.44 1.80
N GLY A 66 -0.89 0.22 2.09
CA GLY A 66 -1.50 -1.10 2.08
C GLY A 66 -1.22 -1.92 3.34
N SER A 67 -0.43 -1.43 4.29
CA SER A 67 -0.14 -2.11 5.56
C SER A 67 -1.12 -1.73 6.67
N ASN A 68 -1.20 -2.60 7.69
CA ASN A 68 -2.01 -2.36 8.87
C ASN A 68 -1.38 -1.26 9.76
N LYS A 69 -2.17 -0.27 10.16
CA LYS A 69 -1.80 0.84 11.05
C LYS A 69 -2.29 0.55 12.47
N LYS A 70 -1.53 -0.24 13.23
CA LYS A 70 -1.90 -0.71 14.55
C LYS A 70 -1.53 0.29 15.63
N ALA A 71 -2.47 0.62 16.52
CA ALA A 71 -2.17 1.29 17.78
C ALA A 71 -1.26 0.42 18.66
N ILE A 72 -0.55 1.03 19.57
CA ILE A 72 0.48 0.42 20.40
C ILE A 72 0.05 0.51 21.87
N LEU A 73 0.29 -0.56 22.63
CA LEU A 73 0.18 -0.52 24.08
C LEU A 73 1.55 -0.26 24.70
N GLU A 74 1.62 0.73 25.57
CA GLU A 74 2.78 1.00 26.41
C GLU A 74 2.45 0.74 27.87
N ASN A 75 3.46 0.34 28.62
CA ASN A 75 3.36 -0.07 29.99
C ASN A 75 2.49 -1.33 30.15
N LYS A 76 2.32 -1.78 31.38
CA LYS A 76 1.62 -3.01 31.68
C LYS A 76 0.92 -2.92 33.02
N LEU A 77 -0.31 -3.45 33.08
CA LEU A 77 -0.98 -3.67 34.33
C LEU A 77 -0.29 -4.83 35.10
N LEU A 78 -0.11 -4.64 36.38
CA LEU A 78 0.52 -5.61 37.29
C LEU A 78 -0.53 -6.44 38.07
N THR A 79 -1.76 -6.45 37.59
CA THR A 79 -2.93 -7.10 38.22
C THR A 79 -2.95 -8.62 38.03
N GLY A 80 -2.08 -9.14 37.16
CA GLY A 80 -2.08 -10.55 36.76
C GLY A 80 -3.10 -10.91 35.69
N GLU A 81 -3.89 -9.94 35.22
CA GLU A 81 -4.78 -10.09 34.07
C GLU A 81 -4.01 -10.07 32.76
N LYS A 82 -4.63 -10.62 31.71
CA LYS A 82 -4.09 -10.55 30.36
C LYS A 82 -4.13 -9.11 29.83
N ASP A 83 -3.14 -8.74 29.03
CA ASP A 83 -3.13 -7.44 28.36
C ASP A 83 -4.43 -7.22 27.56
N PRO A 84 -5.01 -6.01 27.62
CA PRO A 84 -6.26 -5.73 26.95
C PRO A 84 -6.12 -5.82 25.42
N THR A 85 -7.17 -6.30 24.76
CA THR A 85 -7.25 -6.31 23.31
C THR A 85 -7.63 -4.91 22.81
N ILE A 86 -6.97 -4.44 21.76
CA ILE A 86 -7.29 -3.18 21.10
C ILE A 86 -8.44 -3.43 20.12
N SER A 87 -9.52 -2.66 20.25
CA SER A 87 -10.61 -2.57 19.28
C SER A 87 -10.48 -1.30 18.45
N TYR A 88 -10.96 -1.33 17.20
CA TYR A 88 -10.89 -0.21 16.27
C TYR A 88 -12.26 0.16 15.75
N THR A 89 -12.57 1.45 15.74
CA THR A 89 -13.81 2.01 15.21
C THR A 89 -13.50 3.04 14.13
N VAL A 90 -14.24 3.03 13.04
CA VAL A 90 -14.10 4.01 11.95
C VAL A 90 -14.60 5.38 12.44
N GLY A 91 -13.92 6.44 12.03
CA GLY A 91 -14.21 7.80 12.46
C GLY A 91 -13.78 8.07 13.90
N ASN A 92 -14.33 9.12 14.48
CA ASN A 92 -14.04 9.57 15.86
C ASN A 92 -14.86 8.78 16.90
N GLY A 93 -14.87 7.44 16.78
CA GLY A 93 -15.59 6.56 17.70
C GLY A 93 -17.10 6.46 17.45
N GLN A 94 -17.63 7.04 16.37
CA GLN A 94 -19.06 7.06 16.04
C GLN A 94 -19.44 6.10 14.87
N GLY A 95 -18.44 5.57 14.18
CA GLY A 95 -18.63 4.68 13.03
C GLY A 95 -18.72 3.21 13.41
N ALA A 96 -18.66 2.33 12.41
CA ALA A 96 -18.66 0.90 12.60
C ALA A 96 -17.37 0.42 13.26
N THR A 97 -17.50 -0.52 14.20
CA THR A 97 -16.35 -1.24 14.77
C THR A 97 -15.82 -2.22 13.75
N LEU A 98 -14.50 -2.25 13.58
CA LEU A 98 -13.86 -3.25 12.73
C LEU A 98 -14.02 -4.65 13.35
N PRO A 99 -14.15 -5.71 12.54
CA PRO A 99 -14.17 -7.08 13.04
C PRO A 99 -12.94 -7.42 13.89
N ASP A 100 -13.10 -8.32 14.85
CA ASP A 100 -11.99 -8.79 15.68
C ASP A 100 -10.84 -9.33 14.83
N GLY A 101 -9.61 -8.90 15.16
CA GLY A 101 -8.42 -9.24 14.42
C GLY A 101 -8.18 -8.42 13.14
N SER A 102 -9.11 -7.53 12.79
CA SER A 102 -8.93 -6.57 11.69
C SER A 102 -8.28 -5.27 12.19
N TYR A 103 -7.57 -4.62 11.29
CA TYR A 103 -6.82 -3.41 11.60
C TYR A 103 -7.08 -2.31 10.56
N PRO A 104 -6.99 -1.03 10.94
CA PRO A 104 -7.03 0.07 10.01
C PRO A 104 -5.95 -0.06 8.92
N THR A 105 -6.37 0.04 7.67
CA THR A 105 -5.50 -0.07 6.49
C THR A 105 -5.79 1.03 5.49
N ASN A 106 -7.08 1.35 5.27
CA ASN A 106 -7.50 2.35 4.31
C ASN A 106 -7.43 3.77 4.88
N VAL A 107 -7.39 4.75 4.00
CA VAL A 107 -7.46 6.17 4.34
C VAL A 107 -8.73 6.48 5.13
N GLY A 108 -8.58 7.27 6.18
CA GLY A 108 -9.67 7.71 7.05
C GLY A 108 -9.26 7.88 8.50
N ALA A 109 -10.17 8.44 9.28
CA ALA A 109 -10.02 8.57 10.73
C ALA A 109 -10.42 7.27 11.43
N TYR A 110 -9.70 6.93 12.50
CA TYR A 110 -9.93 5.74 13.31
C TYR A 110 -9.77 6.07 14.79
N THR A 111 -10.56 5.39 15.62
CA THR A 111 -10.38 5.38 17.07
C THR A 111 -9.96 3.98 17.50
N ALA A 112 -8.82 3.88 18.16
CA ALA A 112 -8.37 2.66 18.83
C ALA A 112 -8.70 2.75 20.32
N SER A 113 -9.26 1.70 20.90
CA SER A 113 -9.72 1.68 22.28
C SER A 113 -9.32 0.38 22.99
N ILE A 114 -9.09 0.49 24.31
CA ILE A 114 -8.91 -0.63 25.22
C ILE A 114 -9.91 -0.48 26.37
N THR A 115 -10.40 -1.60 26.88
CA THR A 115 -11.30 -1.61 28.04
C THR A 115 -10.80 -2.59 29.09
N VAL A 116 -10.67 -2.14 30.33
CA VAL A 116 -10.29 -2.95 31.49
C VAL A 116 -11.17 -2.57 32.66
N GLY A 117 -11.77 -3.54 33.32
CA GLY A 117 -12.65 -3.33 34.49
C GLY A 117 -13.81 -2.35 34.22
N GLY A 118 -14.32 -2.28 32.99
CA GLY A 118 -15.37 -1.36 32.58
C GLY A 118 -14.91 0.07 32.28
N VAL A 119 -13.61 0.36 32.42
CA VAL A 119 -13.02 1.66 32.07
C VAL A 119 -12.42 1.58 30.66
N THR A 120 -12.72 2.56 29.80
CA THR A 120 -12.24 2.61 28.42
C THR A 120 -11.30 3.79 28.22
N ALA A 121 -10.11 3.51 27.68
CA ALA A 121 -9.16 4.49 27.17
C ALA A 121 -9.09 4.40 25.65
N SER A 122 -8.85 5.53 24.98
CA SER A 122 -8.85 5.58 23.52
C SER A 122 -7.87 6.61 22.94
N VAL A 123 -7.49 6.40 21.69
CA VAL A 123 -6.73 7.36 20.88
C VAL A 123 -7.27 7.40 19.47
N THR A 124 -7.34 8.60 18.90
CA THR A 124 -7.73 8.82 17.49
C THR A 124 -6.51 9.10 16.64
N TYR A 125 -6.54 8.66 15.38
CA TYR A 125 -5.55 8.98 14.37
C TYR A 125 -6.16 8.90 12.98
N GLU A 126 -5.49 9.46 11.99
CA GLU A 126 -5.95 9.50 10.61
C GLU A 126 -4.90 8.91 9.68
N ILE A 127 -5.31 7.99 8.82
CA ILE A 127 -4.49 7.48 7.72
C ILE A 127 -4.72 8.41 6.53
N GLN A 128 -3.64 9.01 6.02
CA GLN A 128 -3.65 9.95 4.91
C GLN A 128 -3.44 9.26 3.58
N LYS A 129 -3.90 9.90 2.49
CA LYS A 129 -3.66 9.40 1.13
C LYS A 129 -2.18 9.42 0.80
N ALA A 130 -1.77 8.39 0.05
CA ALA A 130 -0.46 8.33 -0.55
C ALA A 130 -0.44 9.03 -1.91
N ASP A 131 0.72 9.51 -2.32
CA ASP A 131 0.95 9.92 -3.70
C ASP A 131 1.27 8.69 -4.57
N PRO A 132 0.65 8.55 -5.76
CA PRO A 132 0.99 7.48 -6.68
C PRO A 132 2.46 7.60 -7.13
N ALA A 133 3.11 6.45 -7.25
CA ALA A 133 4.47 6.34 -7.78
C ALA A 133 4.55 5.18 -8.78
N ALA A 134 5.54 5.19 -9.67
CA ALA A 134 5.69 4.16 -10.70
C ALA A 134 5.67 2.73 -10.12
N LYS A 135 6.31 2.52 -8.96
CA LYS A 135 6.32 1.24 -8.23
C LYS A 135 4.94 0.68 -7.86
N ASN A 136 3.90 1.53 -7.89
CA ASN A 136 2.53 1.10 -7.60
C ASN A 136 1.85 0.46 -8.82
N PHE A 137 2.53 0.40 -9.97
CA PHE A 137 1.98 -0.11 -11.22
C PHE A 137 2.86 -1.19 -11.82
N VAL A 138 2.22 -2.08 -12.57
CA VAL A 138 2.88 -3.10 -13.39
C VAL A 138 2.67 -2.71 -14.84
N PHE A 139 3.77 -2.50 -15.56
CA PHE A 139 3.79 -2.22 -16.99
C PHE A 139 3.93 -3.52 -17.78
N THR A 140 3.13 -3.67 -18.82
CA THR A 140 3.26 -4.76 -19.80
C THR A 140 3.28 -4.14 -21.21
N ALA A 141 4.37 -4.34 -21.93
CA ALA A 141 4.51 -3.90 -23.31
C ALA A 141 3.47 -4.57 -24.22
N PRO A 142 3.12 -3.98 -25.38
CA PRO A 142 2.24 -4.59 -26.36
C PRO A 142 2.75 -5.98 -26.81
N GLY A 143 1.85 -6.93 -27.01
CA GLY A 143 2.21 -8.32 -27.38
C GLY A 143 2.83 -8.46 -28.77
N SER A 144 2.53 -7.54 -29.71
CA SER A 144 3.16 -7.49 -31.02
C SER A 144 3.78 -6.11 -31.25
N LEU A 145 5.05 -6.10 -31.56
CA LEU A 145 5.85 -4.88 -31.76
C LEU A 145 6.27 -4.65 -33.21
N THR A 146 5.73 -5.44 -34.15
CA THR A 146 5.91 -5.18 -35.59
C THR A 146 4.82 -4.25 -36.09
N TYR A 147 5.18 -3.28 -36.92
CA TYR A 147 4.23 -2.39 -37.58
C TYR A 147 3.24 -3.17 -38.42
N ASP A 148 1.96 -2.91 -38.23
CA ASP A 148 0.85 -3.51 -39.00
C ASP A 148 -0.25 -2.48 -39.32
N GLY A 149 0.04 -1.19 -39.12
CA GLY A 149 -0.94 -0.12 -39.30
C GLY A 149 -1.93 0.04 -38.14
N MET A 150 -1.80 -0.74 -37.07
CA MET A 150 -2.66 -0.67 -35.90
C MET A 150 -1.91 -0.07 -34.70
N ALA A 151 -2.63 0.61 -33.81
CA ALA A 151 -2.06 1.14 -32.58
C ALA A 151 -1.63 0.00 -31.64
N LYS A 152 -0.44 0.14 -31.05
CA LYS A 152 0.17 -0.80 -30.10
C LYS A 152 0.07 -0.22 -28.68
N THR A 153 -0.93 -0.64 -27.93
CA THR A 153 -1.16 -0.12 -26.57
C THR A 153 -0.52 -0.99 -25.52
N ALA A 154 0.20 -0.37 -24.59
CA ALA A 154 0.72 -1.03 -23.39
C ALA A 154 -0.42 -1.22 -22.37
N ASP A 155 -0.31 -2.24 -21.52
CA ASP A 155 -1.20 -2.47 -20.40
C ASP A 155 -0.50 -2.01 -19.10
N ILE A 156 -1.18 -1.16 -18.34
CA ILE A 156 -0.68 -0.68 -17.04
C ILE A 156 -1.75 -0.98 -15.99
N LYS A 157 -1.39 -1.80 -15.03
CA LYS A 157 -2.25 -2.23 -13.92
C LYS A 157 -1.66 -1.84 -12.59
N THR A 158 -2.51 -1.56 -11.62
CA THR A 158 -2.09 -1.43 -10.21
C THR A 158 -1.48 -2.73 -9.71
N ALA A 159 -0.42 -2.63 -8.91
CA ALA A 159 0.21 -3.78 -8.27
C ALA A 159 -0.77 -4.49 -7.31
N THR A 160 -0.59 -5.79 -7.12
CA THR A 160 -1.57 -6.71 -6.51
C THR A 160 -2.06 -6.30 -5.11
N ASN A 161 -1.22 -5.66 -4.30
CA ASN A 161 -1.55 -5.26 -2.93
C ASN A 161 -1.99 -3.79 -2.81
N ILE A 162 -2.18 -3.10 -3.94
CA ILE A 162 -2.59 -1.70 -3.98
C ILE A 162 -4.08 -1.63 -4.28
N THR A 163 -4.83 -0.97 -3.41
CA THR A 163 -6.27 -0.78 -3.56
C THR A 163 -6.62 0.70 -3.44
N GLY A 164 -7.76 1.10 -3.99
CA GLY A 164 -8.23 2.48 -3.89
C GLY A 164 -7.41 3.47 -4.72
N MET A 165 -6.71 3.01 -5.76
CA MET A 165 -6.16 3.86 -6.81
C MET A 165 -7.32 4.44 -7.64
N GLY A 166 -7.17 5.67 -8.10
CA GLY A 166 -8.10 6.26 -9.06
C GLY A 166 -7.89 5.74 -10.49
N ASP A 167 -8.71 6.20 -11.41
CA ASP A 167 -8.62 5.84 -12.82
C ASP A 167 -7.27 6.24 -13.41
N VAL A 168 -6.71 5.35 -14.23
CA VAL A 168 -5.41 5.53 -14.89
C VAL A 168 -5.62 5.84 -16.36
N MET A 169 -5.06 6.95 -16.82
CA MET A 169 -5.01 7.35 -18.22
C MET A 169 -3.58 7.15 -18.74
N VAL A 170 -3.43 6.39 -19.82
CA VAL A 170 -2.13 6.09 -20.44
C VAL A 170 -1.91 6.98 -21.65
N LYS A 171 -0.73 7.56 -21.77
CA LYS A 171 -0.28 8.41 -22.87
C LYS A 171 1.05 7.94 -23.41
N TYR A 172 1.26 8.12 -24.70
CA TYR A 172 2.46 7.68 -25.40
C TYR A 172 3.18 8.88 -26.01
N TYR A 173 4.50 8.84 -25.96
CA TYR A 173 5.36 9.94 -26.42
C TYR A 173 6.48 9.45 -27.33
N GLN A 174 6.73 10.20 -28.41
CA GLN A 174 7.97 10.13 -29.18
C GLN A 174 8.75 11.43 -28.91
N GLY A 175 9.87 11.32 -28.20
CA GLY A 175 10.50 12.49 -27.61
C GLY A 175 9.57 13.17 -26.62
N GLU A 176 9.29 14.45 -26.82
CA GLU A 176 8.37 15.24 -25.99
C GLU A 176 6.95 15.37 -26.58
N THR A 177 6.69 14.76 -27.76
CA THR A 177 5.41 14.88 -28.44
C THR A 177 4.50 13.71 -28.07
N GLU A 178 3.28 14.02 -27.60
CA GLU A 178 2.23 13.02 -27.36
C GLU A 178 1.72 12.52 -28.71
N VAL A 179 1.72 11.21 -28.92
CA VAL A 179 1.36 10.55 -30.17
C VAL A 179 0.59 9.26 -29.92
N GLN A 180 -0.16 8.81 -30.91
CA GLN A 180 -0.70 7.46 -30.91
C GLN A 180 0.40 6.47 -31.32
N PRO A 181 0.61 5.35 -30.58
CA PRO A 181 1.71 4.41 -30.85
C PRO A 181 1.36 3.47 -32.03
N MET A 182 1.46 3.99 -33.25
CA MET A 182 1.10 3.25 -34.47
C MET A 182 2.33 3.04 -35.37
N ASN A 183 3.11 4.08 -35.60
CA ASN A 183 4.24 4.05 -36.54
C ASN A 183 5.47 3.36 -35.91
N ALA A 184 6.38 2.89 -36.77
CA ALA A 184 7.67 2.40 -36.31
C ALA A 184 8.45 3.49 -35.56
N GLY A 185 9.06 3.16 -34.44
CA GLY A 185 9.79 4.09 -33.57
C GLY A 185 9.77 3.67 -32.12
N GLU A 186 10.45 4.46 -31.28
CA GLU A 186 10.51 4.27 -29.85
C GLU A 186 9.43 5.10 -29.16
N TYR A 187 8.76 4.50 -28.19
CA TYR A 187 7.67 5.11 -27.42
C TYR A 187 7.97 5.05 -25.94
N LYS A 188 7.86 6.20 -25.28
CA LYS A 188 7.81 6.31 -23.83
C LYS A 188 6.36 6.36 -23.37
N VAL A 189 6.07 5.77 -22.23
CA VAL A 189 4.74 5.75 -21.64
C VAL A 189 4.72 6.63 -20.40
N LYS A 190 3.72 7.50 -20.33
CA LYS A 190 3.37 8.26 -19.12
C LYS A 190 1.94 7.97 -18.74
N ILE A 191 1.64 8.05 -17.46
CA ILE A 191 0.27 7.92 -16.97
C ILE A 191 -0.15 9.13 -16.14
N SER A 192 -1.44 9.39 -16.16
CA SER A 192 -2.10 10.26 -15.19
C SER A 192 -3.05 9.42 -14.36
N VAL A 193 -3.11 9.69 -13.06
CA VAL A 193 -3.94 8.98 -12.10
C VAL A 193 -4.94 9.98 -11.50
N ALA A 194 -6.20 9.65 -11.54
CA ALA A 194 -7.25 10.44 -10.90
C ALA A 194 -7.21 10.25 -9.37
N TYR A 195 -7.93 11.09 -8.62
CA TYR A 195 -8.11 10.88 -7.18
C TYR A 195 -8.80 9.53 -6.93
N GLY A 196 -8.17 8.71 -6.10
CA GLY A 196 -8.72 7.47 -5.58
C GLY A 196 -9.18 7.58 -4.12
N SER A 197 -9.67 6.49 -3.53
CA SER A 197 -10.01 6.46 -2.11
C SER A 197 -8.76 6.50 -1.21
N ASN A 198 -7.66 5.85 -1.63
CA ASN A 198 -6.42 5.75 -0.87
C ASN A 198 -5.25 6.55 -1.49
N PHE A 199 -5.42 7.12 -2.67
CA PHE A 199 -4.36 7.83 -3.39
C PHE A 199 -4.81 9.22 -3.84
N ASN A 200 -3.86 10.13 -3.85
CA ASN A 200 -3.98 11.44 -4.50
C ASN A 200 -3.98 11.28 -6.02
N ALA A 201 -4.36 12.35 -6.72
CA ALA A 201 -4.14 12.42 -8.17
C ALA A 201 -2.66 12.67 -8.47
N ALA A 202 -2.22 12.19 -9.63
CA ALA A 202 -0.90 12.48 -10.17
C ALA A 202 -0.94 12.61 -11.69
N SER A 203 -0.04 13.40 -12.26
CA SER A 203 0.14 13.55 -13.70
C SER A 203 1.57 13.22 -14.09
N ASP A 204 1.74 12.81 -15.33
CA ASP A 204 3.05 12.56 -15.96
C ASP A 204 3.96 11.56 -15.22
N LEU A 205 3.35 10.63 -14.48
CA LEU A 205 4.11 9.54 -13.89
C LEU A 205 4.71 8.68 -15.01
N THR A 206 5.98 8.39 -14.87
CA THR A 206 6.72 7.54 -15.82
C THR A 206 7.79 6.74 -15.08
N ASP A 207 8.32 5.73 -15.74
CA ASP A 207 9.48 4.94 -15.32
C ASP A 207 10.38 4.74 -16.54
N GLU A 208 11.67 4.60 -16.33
CA GLU A 208 12.62 4.37 -17.43
C GLU A 208 12.34 3.10 -18.22
N ASN A 209 11.71 2.09 -17.57
CA ASN A 209 11.32 0.82 -18.18
C ASN A 209 9.95 0.88 -18.87
N TRP A 210 9.21 1.98 -18.74
CA TRP A 210 7.92 2.15 -19.40
C TRP A 210 8.12 2.66 -20.82
N ALA A 211 8.68 1.80 -21.65
CA ALA A 211 8.98 2.10 -23.04
C ALA A 211 8.85 0.83 -23.89
N PHE A 212 8.63 1.02 -25.18
CA PHE A 212 8.67 -0.05 -26.17
C PHE A 212 9.02 0.52 -27.54
N ARG A 213 9.43 -0.35 -28.44
CA ARG A 213 9.78 0.03 -29.82
C ARG A 213 8.94 -0.75 -30.80
N ILE A 214 8.26 -0.05 -31.70
CA ILE A 214 7.60 -0.64 -32.87
C ILE A 214 8.64 -0.75 -33.98
N THR A 215 8.86 -1.97 -34.47
CA THR A 215 9.79 -2.27 -35.55
C THR A 215 9.09 -2.12 -36.90
N PRO A 216 9.76 -1.57 -37.92
CA PRO A 216 9.18 -1.53 -39.26
C PRO A 216 9.04 -2.95 -39.85
N ILE A 217 8.12 -3.13 -40.77
CA ILE A 217 8.14 -4.28 -41.65
C ILE A 217 9.35 -4.12 -42.56
N ILE A 218 10.20 -5.11 -42.58
CA ILE A 218 11.30 -5.19 -43.53
C ILE A 218 10.83 -6.13 -44.63
N THR A 219 10.51 -5.56 -45.78
CA THR A 219 10.21 -6.34 -47.01
C THR A 219 11.40 -6.22 -47.93
N GLU A 220 11.95 -7.36 -48.33
CA GLU A 220 13.01 -7.41 -49.33
C GLU A 220 12.40 -7.18 -50.71
N PRO A 221 12.81 -6.13 -51.45
CA PRO A 221 12.32 -5.93 -52.79
C PRO A 221 12.82 -7.08 -53.72
N THR A 222 11.94 -7.58 -54.53
CA THR A 222 12.31 -8.44 -55.67
C THR A 222 12.68 -7.55 -56.83
N VAL A 223 13.87 -7.70 -57.34
CA VAL A 223 14.39 -6.93 -58.49
C VAL A 223 14.48 -7.88 -59.67
N GLU A 224 13.72 -7.61 -60.71
CA GLU A 224 13.71 -8.40 -61.92
C GLU A 224 14.01 -7.52 -63.13
N LEU A 225 14.78 -8.07 -64.08
CA LEU A 225 14.93 -7.46 -65.40
C LEU A 225 13.61 -7.60 -66.17
N SER A 226 13.00 -6.48 -66.53
CA SER A 226 11.78 -6.50 -67.33
C SER A 226 12.13 -6.47 -68.82
N GLY A 227 11.42 -7.27 -69.61
CA GLY A 227 11.62 -7.33 -71.06
C GLY A 227 12.70 -8.33 -71.46
N ASN A 228 13.55 -7.96 -72.42
CA ASN A 228 14.55 -8.86 -72.95
C ASN A 228 15.76 -9.03 -71.99
N THR A 229 16.04 -10.23 -71.55
CA THR A 229 17.16 -10.57 -70.63
C THR A 229 18.44 -10.93 -71.38
N THR A 230 18.41 -10.99 -72.70
CA THR A 230 19.54 -11.31 -73.56
C THR A 230 19.81 -10.13 -74.49
N TYR A 231 21.00 -9.57 -74.41
CA TYR A 231 21.43 -8.43 -75.23
C TYR A 231 22.63 -8.83 -76.07
N THR A 232 22.61 -8.39 -77.38
CA THR A 232 23.77 -8.53 -78.27
C THR A 232 24.65 -7.30 -78.09
N TYR A 233 25.95 -7.50 -77.96
CA TYR A 233 26.89 -6.39 -77.89
C TYR A 233 26.90 -5.60 -79.17
N THR A 234 26.60 -4.28 -79.10
CA THR A 234 26.53 -3.36 -80.23
C THR A 234 27.60 -2.29 -80.21
N GLY A 235 28.47 -2.24 -79.20
CA GLY A 235 29.41 -1.16 -78.95
C GLY A 235 28.80 0.04 -78.22
N GLU A 236 27.48 0.05 -77.98
CA GLU A 236 26.74 1.09 -77.28
C GLU A 236 26.36 0.63 -75.87
N ARG A 237 26.07 1.64 -75.03
CA ARG A 237 25.58 1.38 -73.64
C ARG A 237 24.21 0.72 -73.69
N ILE A 238 24.08 -0.42 -73.05
CA ILE A 238 22.83 -1.13 -72.88
C ILE A 238 22.29 -0.80 -71.48
N THR A 239 21.05 -0.32 -71.44
CA THR A 239 20.34 -0.01 -70.19
C THR A 239 19.10 -0.90 -70.14
N PRO A 240 19.15 -2.00 -69.37
CA PRO A 240 17.95 -2.86 -69.24
C PRO A 240 16.88 -2.16 -68.39
N ASP A 241 15.63 -2.47 -68.67
CA ASP A 241 14.52 -2.08 -67.84
C ASP A 241 14.48 -2.97 -66.57
N VAL A 242 14.30 -2.37 -65.45
CA VAL A 242 14.25 -3.04 -64.17
C VAL A 242 12.88 -2.82 -63.53
N THR A 243 12.26 -3.91 -63.14
CA THR A 243 11.08 -3.85 -62.30
C THR A 243 11.42 -4.18 -60.87
N VAL A 244 11.09 -3.27 -59.96
CA VAL A 244 11.28 -3.49 -58.52
C VAL A 244 9.88 -3.71 -57.92
N THR A 245 9.68 -4.85 -57.31
CA THR A 245 8.42 -5.24 -56.70
C THR A 245 8.62 -5.42 -55.19
N ILE A 246 7.76 -4.79 -54.39
CA ILE A 246 7.71 -4.93 -52.93
C ILE A 246 6.35 -5.56 -52.61
N ASP A 247 6.34 -6.71 -51.93
CA ASP A 247 5.13 -7.48 -51.59
C ASP A 247 4.21 -7.76 -52.80
N GLY A 248 4.81 -8.03 -53.98
CA GLY A 248 4.05 -8.35 -55.18
C GLY A 248 3.33 -7.17 -55.85
N ARG A 249 3.70 -5.93 -55.48
CA ARG A 249 3.15 -4.68 -56.03
C ARG A 249 4.24 -3.81 -56.66
#